data_74f8fb41c1f4adef4994278b54ca4017
#
_entry.id   74f8fb41c1f4adef4994278b54ca4017
#
_cell.length_a   1.000
_cell.length_b   1.000
_cell.length_c   1.000
_cell.angle_alpha   90.00
_cell.angle_beta   90.00
_cell.angle_gamma   90.00
#
_symmetry.space_group_name_H-M   'P 1'
#
loop_
_entity.id
_entity.type
_entity.pdbx_description
1 polymer ?
#
loop_
_entity_poly.entity_id
_entity_poly.type
_entity_poly.pdbx_seq_one_letter_code
_entity_poly.pdbx_strand_id
1 'polypeptide(L)'
;FSSISNSNITAILTSKTIEPGYSFLNLAISLLGGDYRVYLFVYHLLFTLLVFIWVSRYSPSPWLSIYLFVTLQYFALSMNFLRQALAAAIILWIYPFLKSHRLLSCIAIILLASAFHRTALVMLPLCFLLTLKPTRHHYISAILITAVTYLSMDTVIGVILNFIPKYQHYLTEKYWQGNSIVYILLPI
;
A
#
# COMPACT_ATOMS: atom_id res chain seq x y z
N PHE A 1 -14.18 12.51 -5.82
CA PHE A 1 -13.73 13.77 -6.39
C PHE A 1 -14.74 14.88 -6.13
N SER A 2 -15.97 14.78 -6.61
CA SER A 2 -17.00 15.82 -6.49
C SER A 2 -17.29 16.27 -5.04
N SER A 3 -17.28 15.35 -4.09
CA SER A 3 -17.51 15.66 -2.67
C SER A 3 -16.35 16.46 -2.05
N ILE A 4 -15.13 16.32 -2.56
CA ILE A 4 -13.95 17.04 -2.07
C ILE A 4 -13.84 18.41 -2.75
N SER A 5 -14.15 18.51 -4.04
CA SER A 5 -14.04 19.78 -4.79
C SER A 5 -14.93 20.89 -4.24
N ASN A 6 -16.06 20.55 -3.61
CA ASN A 6 -17.00 21.47 -3.01
C ASN A 6 -16.82 21.69 -1.49
N SER A 7 -15.80 21.06 -0.89
CA SER A 7 -15.58 21.12 0.55
C SER A 7 -14.61 22.26 0.92
N ASN A 8 -14.85 22.93 2.06
CA ASN A 8 -13.89 23.89 2.60
C ASN A 8 -12.60 23.17 3.04
N ILE A 9 -11.45 23.85 2.90
CA ILE A 9 -10.12 23.32 3.24
C ILE A 9 -10.08 22.74 4.66
N THR A 10 -10.74 23.41 5.62
CA THR A 10 -10.86 22.96 7.01
C THR A 10 -11.60 21.63 7.13
N ALA A 11 -12.69 21.44 6.39
CA ALA A 11 -13.47 20.20 6.39
C ALA A 11 -12.68 19.04 5.78
N ILE A 12 -11.83 19.31 4.79
CA ILE A 12 -10.94 18.33 4.18
C ILE A 12 -9.88 17.84 5.17
N LEU A 13 -9.24 18.77 5.88
CA LEU A 13 -8.18 18.46 6.84
C LEU A 13 -8.71 17.78 8.12
N THR A 14 -9.96 18.03 8.48
CA THR A 14 -10.61 17.44 9.67
C THR A 14 -11.35 16.13 9.37
N SER A 15 -11.48 15.76 8.10
CA SER A 15 -12.14 14.50 7.74
C SER A 15 -11.35 13.29 8.23
N LYS A 16 -11.92 12.54 9.17
CA LYS A 16 -11.31 11.27 9.68
C LYS A 16 -11.34 10.12 8.67
N THR A 17 -12.07 10.27 7.58
CA THR A 17 -12.38 9.19 6.64
C THR A 17 -11.51 9.18 5.38
N ILE A 18 -10.88 10.31 5.04
CA ILE A 18 -10.12 10.45 3.81
C ILE A 18 -8.70 10.92 4.16
N GLU A 19 -7.71 10.34 3.52
CA GLU A 19 -6.31 10.64 3.74
C GLU A 19 -5.97 12.07 3.26
N PRO A 20 -5.17 12.85 4.03
CA PRO A 20 -4.93 14.27 3.76
C PRO A 20 -4.20 14.53 2.46
N GLY A 21 -3.22 13.72 2.08
CA GLY A 21 -2.48 13.86 0.81
C GLY A 21 -3.38 13.64 -0.40
N TYR A 22 -4.27 12.66 -0.31
CA TYR A 22 -5.29 12.42 -1.32
C TYR A 22 -6.23 13.61 -1.46
N SER A 23 -6.72 14.13 -0.34
CA SER A 23 -7.63 15.29 -0.31
C SER A 23 -6.97 16.55 -0.86
N PHE A 24 -5.70 16.79 -0.49
CA PHE A 24 -4.93 17.94 -0.96
C PHE A 24 -4.72 17.90 -2.48
N LEU A 25 -4.35 16.73 -3.03
CA LEU A 25 -4.15 16.60 -4.48
C LEU A 25 -5.46 16.83 -5.25
N ASN A 26 -6.58 16.32 -4.76
CA ASN A 26 -7.89 16.54 -5.36
C ASN A 26 -8.29 18.02 -5.32
N LEU A 27 -8.05 18.68 -4.20
CA LEU A 27 -8.34 20.11 -4.05
C LEU A 27 -7.48 20.93 -5.03
N ALA A 28 -6.18 20.65 -5.14
CA ALA A 28 -5.29 21.33 -6.06
C ALA A 28 -5.76 21.20 -7.52
N ILE A 29 -6.16 19.99 -7.92
CA ILE A 29 -6.70 19.75 -9.27
C ILE A 29 -8.00 20.52 -9.50
N SER A 30 -8.89 20.53 -8.51
CA SER A 30 -10.16 21.26 -8.58
C SER A 30 -9.97 22.77 -8.69
N LEU A 31 -9.05 23.34 -7.91
CA LEU A 31 -8.72 24.77 -7.95
C LEU A 31 -8.13 25.22 -9.29
N LEU A 32 -7.47 24.31 -10.01
CA LEU A 32 -6.96 24.54 -11.36
C LEU A 32 -8.03 24.31 -12.45
N GLY A 33 -9.28 24.11 -12.06
CA GLY A 33 -10.39 23.86 -12.98
C GLY A 33 -10.42 22.45 -13.57
N GLY A 34 -9.69 21.51 -12.99
CA GLY A 34 -9.64 20.12 -13.45
C GLY A 34 -10.93 19.37 -13.11
N ASP A 35 -11.40 18.59 -14.08
CA ASP A 35 -12.51 17.66 -13.91
C ASP A 35 -12.04 16.26 -13.42
N TYR A 36 -12.96 15.30 -13.34
CA TYR A 36 -12.65 13.94 -12.96
C TYR A 36 -11.64 13.23 -13.89
N ARG A 37 -11.62 13.60 -15.17
CA ARG A 37 -10.68 13.02 -16.15
C ARG A 37 -9.26 13.53 -15.92
N VAL A 38 -9.13 14.83 -15.66
CA VAL A 38 -7.84 15.46 -15.28
C VAL A 38 -7.32 14.83 -13.98
N TYR A 39 -8.19 14.59 -13.01
CA TYR A 39 -7.85 13.90 -11.79
C TYR A 39 -7.26 12.50 -12.05
N LEU A 40 -7.94 11.66 -12.83
CA LEU A 40 -7.44 10.34 -13.18
C LEU A 40 -6.11 10.41 -13.92
N PHE A 41 -6.00 11.32 -14.88
CA PHE A 41 -4.77 11.52 -15.64
C PHE A 41 -3.59 11.90 -14.74
N VAL A 42 -3.76 12.88 -13.85
CA VAL A 42 -2.70 13.33 -12.92
C VAL A 42 -2.25 12.19 -11.99
N TYR A 43 -3.20 11.43 -11.44
CA TYR A 43 -2.87 10.28 -10.57
C TYR A 43 -2.06 9.21 -11.30
N HIS A 44 -2.48 8.81 -12.50
CA HIS A 44 -1.77 7.81 -13.28
C HIS A 44 -0.43 8.31 -13.79
N LEU A 45 -0.35 9.58 -14.14
CA LEU A 45 0.91 10.21 -14.54
C LEU A 45 1.92 10.19 -13.39
N LEU A 46 1.51 10.62 -12.18
CA LEU A 46 2.37 10.60 -10.99
C LEU A 46 2.82 9.18 -10.64
N PHE A 47 1.88 8.23 -10.61
CA PHE A 47 2.18 6.82 -10.36
C PHE A 47 3.19 6.27 -11.37
N THR A 48 2.93 6.45 -12.66
CA THR A 48 3.76 5.93 -13.74
C THR A 48 5.16 6.56 -13.73
N LEU A 49 5.25 7.88 -13.53
CA LEU A 49 6.53 8.57 -13.42
C LEU A 49 7.35 8.08 -12.23
N LEU A 50 6.75 7.96 -11.05
CA LEU A 50 7.45 7.45 -9.86
C LEU A 50 8.02 6.06 -10.08
N VAL A 51 7.22 5.15 -10.66
CA VAL A 51 7.64 3.77 -10.93
C VAL A 51 8.72 3.72 -12.02
N PHE A 52 8.53 4.42 -13.14
CA PHE A 52 9.45 4.34 -14.27
C PHE A 52 10.80 5.01 -13.99
N ILE A 53 10.81 6.15 -13.28
CA ILE A 53 12.06 6.77 -12.85
C ILE A 53 12.78 5.86 -11.85
N TRP A 54 12.05 5.22 -10.95
CA TRP A 54 12.64 4.26 -10.01
C TRP A 54 13.24 3.05 -10.74
N VAL A 55 12.49 2.45 -11.65
CA VAL A 55 12.94 1.31 -12.46
C VAL A 55 14.18 1.68 -13.29
N SER A 56 14.18 2.84 -13.94
CA SER A 56 15.33 3.28 -14.76
C SER A 56 16.61 3.48 -13.96
N ARG A 57 16.48 3.84 -12.65
CA ARG A 57 17.64 4.11 -11.78
C ARG A 57 18.16 2.88 -11.03
N TYR A 58 17.26 1.98 -10.64
CA TYR A 58 17.59 0.95 -9.65
C TYR A 58 17.43 -0.48 -10.19
N SER A 59 16.75 -0.69 -11.30
CA SER A 59 16.62 -2.01 -11.87
C SER A 59 17.87 -2.36 -12.69
N PRO A 60 18.44 -3.56 -12.51
CA PRO A 60 19.53 -4.07 -13.36
C PRO A 60 19.08 -4.33 -14.81
N SER A 61 17.78 -4.52 -15.05
CA SER A 61 17.17 -4.73 -16.36
C SER A 61 15.84 -3.98 -16.49
N PRO A 62 15.88 -2.66 -16.78
CA PRO A 62 14.69 -1.82 -16.84
C PRO A 62 13.60 -2.33 -17.78
N TRP A 63 13.97 -2.81 -19.04
CA TRP A 63 13.12 -3.38 -20.02
C TRP A 63 12.32 -4.54 -19.46
N LEU A 64 12.99 -5.56 -18.70
CA LEU A 64 12.31 -6.70 -18.12
C LEU A 64 11.37 -6.26 -17.01
N SER A 65 11.80 -5.30 -16.20
CA SER A 65 10.96 -4.74 -15.13
C SER A 65 9.70 -4.09 -15.67
N ILE A 66 9.81 -3.30 -16.73
CA ILE A 66 8.64 -2.66 -17.36
C ILE A 66 7.75 -3.71 -18.02
N TYR A 67 8.34 -4.68 -18.72
CA TYR A 67 7.59 -5.78 -19.32
C TYR A 67 6.78 -6.55 -18.25
N LEU A 68 7.41 -6.95 -17.15
CA LEU A 68 6.74 -7.64 -16.05
C LEU A 68 5.69 -6.75 -15.35
N PHE A 69 5.97 -5.46 -15.18
CA PHE A 69 5.03 -4.53 -14.60
C PHE A 69 3.71 -4.44 -15.38
N VAL A 70 3.80 -4.49 -16.72
CA VAL A 70 2.62 -4.47 -17.59
C VAL A 70 1.97 -5.84 -17.67
N THR A 71 2.74 -6.91 -17.93
CA THR A 71 2.19 -8.27 -18.14
C THR A 71 1.60 -8.89 -16.89
N LEU A 72 2.16 -8.61 -15.72
CA LEU A 72 1.59 -8.99 -14.43
C LEU A 72 0.43 -8.09 -13.97
N GLN A 73 -0.05 -7.21 -14.86
CA GLN A 73 -1.21 -6.34 -14.66
C GLN A 73 -1.08 -5.33 -13.51
N TYR A 74 0.12 -5.05 -13.00
CA TYR A 74 0.30 -4.04 -11.95
C TYR A 74 -0.17 -2.65 -12.39
N PHE A 75 0.01 -2.32 -13.67
CA PHE A 75 -0.52 -1.09 -14.24
C PHE A 75 -2.05 -1.07 -14.23
N ALA A 76 -2.70 -2.15 -14.66
CA ALA A 76 -4.17 -2.27 -14.68
C ALA A 76 -4.75 -2.24 -13.24
N LEU A 77 -4.10 -2.91 -12.30
CA LEU A 77 -4.48 -2.89 -10.89
C LEU A 77 -4.39 -1.48 -10.28
N SER A 78 -3.41 -0.67 -10.70
CA SER A 78 -3.28 0.71 -10.23
C SER A 78 -4.48 1.59 -10.58
N MET A 79 -5.20 1.26 -11.64
CA MET A 79 -6.42 1.98 -12.05
C MET A 79 -7.58 1.74 -11.08
N ASN A 80 -7.64 0.56 -10.46
CA ASN A 80 -8.67 0.22 -9.50
C ASN A 80 -8.36 0.74 -8.08
N PHE A 81 -7.08 0.80 -7.72
CA PHE A 81 -6.60 1.13 -6.36
C PHE A 81 -5.72 2.38 -6.33
N LEU A 82 -6.18 3.48 -6.92
CA LEU A 82 -5.42 4.72 -7.13
C LEU A 82 -4.59 5.18 -5.93
N ARG A 83 -5.23 5.32 -4.75
CA ARG A 83 -4.57 5.79 -3.52
C ARG A 83 -3.48 4.82 -3.05
N GLN A 84 -3.80 3.54 -3.05
CA GLN A 84 -2.89 2.48 -2.64
C GLN A 84 -1.71 2.36 -3.61
N ALA A 85 -1.98 2.42 -4.91
CA ALA A 85 -0.95 2.36 -5.95
C ALA A 85 0.04 3.52 -5.84
N LEU A 86 -0.47 4.76 -5.67
CA LEU A 86 0.40 5.92 -5.50
C LEU A 86 1.24 5.83 -4.23
N ALA A 87 0.65 5.40 -3.11
CA ALA A 87 1.39 5.16 -1.88
C ALA A 87 2.48 4.09 -2.05
N ALA A 88 2.18 2.99 -2.75
CA ALA A 88 3.15 1.95 -3.07
C ALA A 88 4.29 2.47 -3.95
N ALA A 89 3.98 3.29 -4.97
CA ALA A 89 5.00 3.92 -5.80
C ALA A 89 5.94 4.86 -5.01
N ILE A 90 5.39 5.60 -4.03
CA ILE A 90 6.20 6.43 -3.12
C ILE A 90 7.10 5.56 -2.26
N ILE A 91 6.59 4.43 -1.73
CA ILE A 91 7.37 3.50 -0.88
C ILE A 91 8.56 2.89 -1.63
N LEU A 92 8.50 2.67 -2.94
CA LEU A 92 9.65 2.20 -3.69
C LEU A 92 10.90 3.07 -3.47
N TRP A 93 10.72 4.38 -3.24
CA TRP A 93 11.80 5.33 -3.02
C TRP A 93 12.50 5.19 -1.66
N ILE A 94 12.06 4.29 -0.80
CA ILE A 94 12.77 3.92 0.43
C ILE A 94 14.08 3.18 0.10
N TYR A 95 14.12 2.45 -1.00
CA TYR A 95 15.22 1.56 -1.36
C TYR A 95 16.63 2.17 -1.24
N PRO A 96 16.95 3.34 -1.84
CA PRO A 96 18.28 3.93 -1.73
C PRO A 96 18.64 4.35 -0.30
N PHE A 97 17.65 4.80 0.48
CA PHE A 97 17.87 5.23 1.86
C PHE A 97 18.03 4.04 2.80
N LEU A 98 17.33 2.95 2.53
CA LEU A 98 17.49 1.71 3.25
C LEU A 98 18.88 1.12 3.04
N LYS A 99 19.37 1.12 1.79
CA LYS A 99 20.73 0.66 1.44
C LYS A 99 21.82 1.52 2.11
N SER A 100 21.56 2.80 2.34
CA SER A 100 22.49 3.73 3.01
C SER A 100 22.24 3.86 4.51
N HIS A 101 21.41 3.00 5.11
CA HIS A 101 21.05 2.99 6.54
C HIS A 101 20.49 4.33 7.07
N ARG A 102 19.82 5.13 6.22
CA ARG A 102 19.23 6.40 6.57
C ARG A 102 17.78 6.24 7.02
N LEU A 103 17.57 5.73 8.24
CA LEU A 103 16.24 5.43 8.77
C LEU A 103 15.28 6.62 8.79
N LEU A 104 15.76 7.81 9.16
CA LEU A 104 14.93 9.01 9.19
C LEU A 104 14.33 9.34 7.82
N SER A 105 15.12 9.17 6.75
CA SER A 105 14.62 9.36 5.38
C SER A 105 13.60 8.30 5.00
N CYS A 106 13.79 7.05 5.43
CA CYS A 106 12.80 5.99 5.23
C CYS A 106 11.48 6.32 5.93
N ILE A 107 11.55 6.74 7.19
CA ILE A 107 10.37 7.14 7.97
C ILE A 107 9.64 8.31 7.29
N ALA A 108 10.36 9.33 6.83
CA ALA A 108 9.78 10.48 6.14
C ALA A 108 9.02 10.06 4.87
N ILE A 109 9.58 9.14 4.07
CA ILE A 109 8.92 8.60 2.87
C ILE A 109 7.68 7.77 3.25
N ILE A 110 7.75 6.95 4.31
CA ILE A 110 6.59 6.17 4.77
C ILE A 110 5.47 7.11 5.24
N LEU A 111 5.80 8.16 5.99
CA LEU A 111 4.81 9.16 6.41
C LEU A 111 4.19 9.90 5.22
N LEU A 112 5.00 10.26 4.22
CA LEU A 112 4.50 10.83 2.97
C LEU A 112 3.55 9.85 2.25
N ALA A 113 3.92 8.58 2.11
CA ALA A 113 3.07 7.56 1.51
C ALA A 113 1.77 7.35 2.30
N SER A 114 1.84 7.41 3.64
CA SER A 114 0.67 7.25 4.51
C SER A 114 -0.34 8.39 4.38
N ALA A 115 0.10 9.57 3.94
CA ALA A 115 -0.78 10.68 3.62
C ALA A 115 -1.69 10.39 2.40
N PHE A 116 -1.30 9.46 1.54
CA PHE A 116 -2.11 8.98 0.42
C PHE A 116 -2.86 7.69 0.75
N HIS A 117 -2.26 6.81 1.57
CA HIS A 117 -2.91 5.58 2.00
C HIS A 117 -2.36 5.07 3.34
N ARG A 118 -3.22 5.00 4.36
CA ARG A 118 -2.82 4.72 5.75
C ARG A 118 -2.10 3.38 5.93
N THR A 119 -2.42 2.37 5.13
CA THR A 119 -1.75 1.06 5.23
C THR A 119 -0.25 1.11 4.92
N ALA A 120 0.24 2.19 4.31
CA ALA A 120 1.67 2.42 4.13
C ALA A 120 2.45 2.41 5.45
N LEU A 121 1.80 2.73 6.60
CA LEU A 121 2.42 2.68 7.92
C LEU A 121 2.90 1.27 8.33
N VAL A 122 2.34 0.23 7.72
CA VAL A 122 2.82 -1.17 7.92
C VAL A 122 4.29 -1.33 7.51
N MET A 123 4.80 -0.45 6.66
CA MET A 123 6.22 -0.45 6.29
C MET A 123 7.16 0.05 7.39
N LEU A 124 6.66 0.73 8.44
CA LEU A 124 7.51 1.20 9.55
C LEU A 124 8.22 0.05 10.29
N PRO A 125 7.51 -0.94 10.85
CA PRO A 125 8.16 -2.07 11.49
C PRO A 125 9.03 -2.86 10.51
N LEU A 126 8.60 -3.02 9.26
CA LEU A 126 9.38 -3.72 8.25
C LEU A 126 10.68 -2.97 7.92
N CYS A 127 10.63 -1.64 7.79
CA CYS A 127 11.81 -0.82 7.56
C CYS A 127 12.83 -0.98 8.70
N PHE A 128 12.37 -1.06 9.96
CA PHE A 128 13.24 -1.32 11.10
C PHE A 128 13.84 -2.74 11.06
N LEU A 129 13.02 -3.75 10.77
CA LEU A 129 13.50 -5.14 10.64
C LEU A 129 14.57 -5.31 9.57
N LEU A 130 14.46 -4.60 8.44
CA LEU A 130 15.42 -4.66 7.34
C LEU A 130 16.79 -4.04 7.68
N THR A 131 16.91 -3.29 8.78
CA THR A 131 18.19 -2.79 9.28
C THR A 131 18.93 -3.78 10.17
N LEU A 132 18.25 -4.81 10.65
CA LEU A 132 18.85 -5.85 11.47
C LEU A 132 19.66 -6.79 10.57
N LYS A 133 20.81 -7.21 11.07
CA LYS A 133 21.60 -8.26 10.41
C LYS A 133 20.92 -9.61 10.67
N PRO A 134 20.40 -10.30 9.64
CA PRO A 134 19.71 -11.57 9.85
C PRO A 134 20.71 -12.64 10.29
N THR A 135 20.38 -13.32 11.38
CA THR A 135 21.09 -14.50 11.87
C THR A 135 20.25 -15.75 11.58
N ARG A 136 20.86 -16.95 11.69
CA ARG A 136 20.15 -18.21 11.52
C ARG A 136 18.90 -18.30 12.43
N HIS A 137 19.00 -17.77 13.64
CA HIS A 137 17.87 -17.76 14.58
C HIS A 137 16.70 -16.90 14.08
N HIS A 138 16.96 -15.77 13.42
CA HIS A 138 15.90 -14.94 12.85
C HIS A 138 15.14 -15.65 11.72
N TYR A 139 15.82 -16.45 10.89
CA TYR A 139 15.14 -17.24 9.85
C TYR A 139 14.27 -18.35 10.48
N ILE A 140 14.80 -19.06 11.48
CA ILE A 140 14.04 -20.12 12.18
C ILE A 140 12.83 -19.51 12.89
N SER A 141 13.00 -18.40 13.61
CA SER A 141 11.88 -17.73 14.29
C SER A 141 10.84 -17.21 13.30
N ALA A 142 11.25 -16.67 12.16
CA ALA A 142 10.31 -16.23 11.12
C ALA A 142 9.47 -17.39 10.58
N ILE A 143 10.09 -18.54 10.29
CA ILE A 143 9.39 -19.74 9.84
C ILE A 143 8.42 -20.23 10.91
N LEU A 144 8.86 -20.31 12.16
CA LEU A 144 8.01 -20.75 13.28
C LEU A 144 6.82 -19.80 13.50
N ILE A 145 7.06 -18.48 13.51
CA ILE A 145 6.00 -17.49 13.64
C ILE A 145 5.00 -17.63 12.50
N THR A 146 5.48 -17.76 11.25
CA THR A 146 4.61 -17.94 10.10
C THR A 146 3.78 -19.21 10.21
N ALA A 147 4.38 -20.33 10.61
CA ALA A 147 3.68 -21.60 10.80
C ALA A 147 2.62 -21.50 11.91
N VAL A 148 2.98 -20.92 13.07
CA VAL A 148 2.05 -20.73 14.18
C VAL A 148 0.90 -19.80 13.78
N THR A 149 1.20 -18.68 13.12
CA THR A 149 0.17 -17.76 12.65
C THR A 149 -0.77 -18.42 11.64
N TYR A 150 -0.24 -19.23 10.73
CA TYR A 150 -1.04 -19.96 9.76
C TYR A 150 -1.96 -21.00 10.44
N LEU A 151 -1.44 -21.76 11.39
CA LEU A 151 -2.22 -22.78 12.12
C LEU A 151 -3.26 -22.16 13.07
N SER A 152 -3.02 -20.95 13.56
CA SER A 152 -3.93 -20.22 14.45
C SER A 152 -4.70 -19.11 13.76
N MET A 153 -4.79 -19.12 12.44
CA MET A 153 -5.33 -18.00 11.65
C MET A 153 -6.75 -17.60 12.05
N ASP A 154 -7.62 -18.59 12.32
CA ASP A 154 -9.00 -18.30 12.74
C ASP A 154 -9.05 -17.58 14.10
N THR A 155 -8.18 -17.97 15.04
CA THR A 155 -8.06 -17.33 16.34
C THR A 155 -7.49 -15.92 16.19
N VAL A 156 -6.45 -15.75 15.38
CA VAL A 156 -5.82 -14.46 15.12
C VAL A 156 -6.81 -13.49 14.47
N ILE A 157 -7.57 -13.96 13.48
CA ILE A 157 -8.63 -13.13 12.84
C ILE A 157 -9.71 -12.77 13.87
N GLY A 158 -10.17 -13.71 14.68
CA GLY A 158 -11.15 -13.45 15.73
C GLY A 158 -10.68 -12.36 16.71
N VAL A 159 -9.43 -12.43 17.15
CA VAL A 159 -8.84 -11.42 18.05
C VAL A 159 -8.75 -10.06 17.34
N ILE A 160 -8.25 -9.99 16.10
CA ILE A 160 -8.15 -8.73 15.35
C ILE A 160 -9.52 -8.07 15.17
N LEU A 161 -10.55 -8.85 14.87
CA LEU A 161 -11.91 -8.34 14.65
C LEU A 161 -12.57 -7.82 15.92
N ASN A 162 -12.19 -8.33 17.09
CA ASN A 162 -12.62 -7.77 18.36
C ASN A 162 -12.06 -6.35 18.57
N PHE A 163 -10.83 -6.08 18.08
CA PHE A 163 -10.23 -4.74 18.15
C PHE A 163 -10.70 -3.80 17.03
N ILE A 164 -11.16 -4.35 15.89
CA ILE A 164 -11.58 -3.58 14.73
C ILE A 164 -12.95 -4.06 14.22
N PRO A 165 -14.05 -3.74 14.95
CA PRO A 165 -15.40 -4.24 14.64
C PRO A 165 -15.89 -3.91 13.23
N LYS A 166 -15.34 -2.86 12.62
CA LYS A 166 -15.67 -2.43 11.25
C LYS A 166 -15.53 -3.56 10.22
N TYR A 167 -14.66 -4.54 10.47
CA TYR A 167 -14.39 -5.63 9.54
C TYR A 167 -15.14 -6.93 9.86
N GLN A 168 -15.99 -6.96 10.90
CA GLN A 168 -16.75 -8.15 11.29
C GLN A 168 -17.69 -8.65 10.19
N HIS A 169 -18.22 -7.75 9.34
CA HIS A 169 -19.10 -8.13 8.24
C HIS A 169 -18.41 -9.02 7.20
N TYR A 170 -17.08 -8.98 7.07
CA TYR A 170 -16.36 -9.87 6.16
C TYR A 170 -16.38 -11.33 6.62
N LEU A 171 -16.61 -11.63 7.90
CA LEU A 171 -16.75 -12.98 8.41
C LEU A 171 -18.13 -13.58 8.15
N THR A 172 -19.17 -12.73 8.06
CA THR A 172 -20.54 -13.15 7.82
C THR A 172 -20.85 -13.37 6.34
N GLU A 173 -20.02 -12.85 5.44
CA GLU A 173 -20.13 -13.12 4.03
C GLU A 173 -19.57 -14.50 3.67
N LYS A 174 -20.22 -15.15 2.73
CA LYS A 174 -20.04 -16.52 2.23
C LYS A 174 -18.60 -16.96 1.90
N TYR A 175 -17.64 -16.03 1.93
CA TYR A 175 -16.22 -16.27 1.64
C TYR A 175 -15.50 -17.12 2.71
N TRP A 176 -16.03 -17.16 3.94
CA TRP A 176 -15.39 -17.91 5.06
C TRP A 176 -16.13 -19.17 5.45
N GLN A 177 -17.26 -19.50 4.82
CA GLN A 177 -18.05 -20.70 5.12
C GLN A 177 -17.50 -21.99 4.47
N GLY A 178 -16.47 -21.90 3.63
CA GLY A 178 -15.75 -23.05 3.13
C GLY A 178 -14.41 -23.17 3.83
N ASN A 179 -14.07 -24.33 4.37
CA ASN A 179 -12.76 -24.65 4.94
C ASN A 179 -11.63 -24.08 4.06
N SER A 180 -11.10 -22.94 4.44
CA SER A 180 -10.19 -22.10 3.64
C SER A 180 -8.94 -22.82 3.14
N ILE A 181 -8.53 -23.89 3.84
CA ILE A 181 -7.33 -24.67 3.51
C ILE A 181 -7.54 -25.52 2.25
N VAL A 182 -8.74 -26.00 2.00
CA VAL A 182 -9.02 -26.92 0.88
C VAL A 182 -9.06 -26.17 -0.46
N TYR A 183 -9.52 -24.92 -0.47
CA TYR A 183 -9.62 -24.13 -1.72
C TYR A 183 -8.31 -23.51 -2.19
N ILE A 184 -7.30 -23.39 -1.30
CA ILE A 184 -5.96 -22.92 -1.68
C ILE A 184 -5.13 -24.04 -2.32
N LEU A 185 -5.45 -25.29 -2.02
CA LEU A 185 -4.69 -26.47 -2.47
C LEU A 185 -5.29 -27.22 -3.67
N LEU A 186 -6.50 -26.87 -4.10
CA LEU A 186 -7.13 -27.42 -5.30
C LEU A 186 -7.38 -26.33 -6.33
N PRO A 187 -6.47 -26.09 -7.28
CA PRO A 187 -6.78 -25.32 -8.45
C PRO A 187 -7.80 -26.10 -9.30
N ILE A 188 -9.00 -25.52 -9.48
CA ILE A 188 -9.95 -25.95 -10.51
C ILE A 188 -9.52 -25.32 -11.82
#